data_3c515bec7f76d9e38de081956fda85de
#
_entry.id   3c515bec7f76d9e38de081956fda85de
#
_cell.length_a   1.000
_cell.length_b   1.000
_cell.length_c   1.000
_cell.angle_alpha   90.00
_cell.angle_beta   90.00
_cell.angle_gamma   90.00
#
_symmetry.space_group_name_H-M   'P 1'
#
loop_
_entity.id
_entity.type
_entity.pdbx_description
1 polymer ?
#
loop_
_entity_poly.entity_id
_entity_poly.type
_entity_poly.pdbx_seq_one_letter_code
_entity_poly.pdbx_strand_id
1 'polypeptide(L)'
;MSDEESEHDEAEEIEAENKSENDGEEEAKSEHSEEEVEEEVREEVPLTDEIIAQSLSLLAKTGNGLAHAYTRLEASNRNLTDITRLEPFVHLRFLDLSNNRLRIINSLNRLKFLLTLKLDSNELSTFDLPPFPYLQTLSLSNNRLRSIVGIEQPRLEILNLNHNQIDTCTGLEQSKLPNLITLEMRENRLTTTKSIALPNLKNLFIAANNITQLEDLQELSRLTTLHLRDNKIEILDGFSENMKQLQYVNLRANNVTDPEELKKLAVLPMLRALVLLETPLSETDSYRMEVLVAIDKLERLDKDQFNEDEKNDAQEEQKRRAEENREATADEGSRQDGIADDEQ
;
A
#
# COMPACT_ATOMS: atom_id res chain seq x y z
N MET A 1 14.19 0.29 18.03
CA MET A 1 12.80 0.77 18.19
C MET A 1 12.00 0.70 16.87
N SER A 2 12.56 0.18 15.79
CA SER A 2 11.89 0.00 14.48
C SER A 2 11.53 -1.46 14.18
N ASP A 3 12.05 -2.41 14.94
CA ASP A 3 11.86 -3.84 14.68
C ASP A 3 10.61 -4.44 15.38
N GLU A 4 10.12 -3.78 16.45
CA GLU A 4 8.94 -4.26 17.19
C GLU A 4 7.60 -3.93 16.50
N GLU A 5 7.52 -2.85 15.71
CA GLU A 5 6.27 -2.50 14.99
C GLU A 5 6.00 -3.41 13.78
N SER A 6 7.04 -4.01 13.18
CA SER A 6 6.85 -4.95 12.07
C SER A 6 6.37 -6.33 12.52
N GLU A 7 6.69 -6.73 13.75
CA GLU A 7 6.25 -8.01 14.32
C GLU A 7 4.80 -7.98 14.83
N HIS A 8 4.27 -6.79 15.14
CA HIS A 8 2.89 -6.66 15.64
C HIS A 8 1.87 -6.77 14.50
N ASP A 9 2.20 -6.27 13.29
CA ASP A 9 1.34 -6.41 12.10
C ASP A 9 1.24 -7.88 11.63
N GLU A 10 2.31 -8.68 11.77
CA GLU A 10 2.30 -10.11 11.40
C GLU A 10 1.46 -10.97 12.36
N ALA A 11 1.29 -10.57 13.62
CA ALA A 11 0.53 -11.33 14.61
C ALA A 11 -1.00 -11.16 14.45
N GLU A 12 -1.46 -9.99 14.04
CA GLU A 12 -2.90 -9.76 13.77
C GLU A 12 -3.37 -10.44 12.48
N GLU A 13 -2.50 -10.65 11.48
CA GLU A 13 -2.86 -11.37 10.24
C GLU A 13 -3.14 -12.86 10.45
N ILE A 14 -2.61 -13.49 11.48
CA ILE A 14 -2.75 -14.96 11.70
C ILE A 14 -4.13 -15.32 12.27
N GLU A 15 -4.82 -14.45 13.00
CA GLU A 15 -6.14 -14.74 13.57
C GLU A 15 -7.30 -14.59 12.58
N ALA A 16 -7.10 -13.91 11.45
CA ALA A 16 -8.14 -13.69 10.44
C ALA A 16 -8.31 -14.86 9.43
N GLU A 17 -7.32 -15.74 9.29
CA GLU A 17 -7.30 -16.80 8.26
C GLU A 17 -8.20 -18.03 8.54
N ASN A 18 -8.82 -18.15 9.70
CA ASN A 18 -9.57 -19.37 10.08
C ASN A 18 -11.07 -19.38 9.79
N LYS A 19 -11.60 -18.50 8.94
CA LYS A 19 -13.06 -18.36 8.73
C LYS A 19 -13.60 -18.36 7.30
N SER A 20 -12.85 -18.77 6.29
CA SER A 20 -13.40 -18.83 4.93
C SER A 20 -12.98 -20.06 4.14
N GLU A 21 -13.49 -21.21 4.54
CA GLU A 21 -13.67 -22.34 3.65
C GLU A 21 -15.13 -22.79 3.78
N ASN A 22 -16.00 -22.49 2.84
CA ASN A 22 -17.00 -23.40 2.29
C ASN A 22 -17.79 -22.79 1.11
N ASP A 23 -17.80 -23.56 0.01
CA ASP A 23 -18.86 -23.86 -0.95
C ASP A 23 -19.31 -22.84 -2.01
N GLY A 24 -19.23 -23.36 -3.26
CA GLY A 24 -20.37 -23.47 -4.15
C GLY A 24 -20.22 -22.85 -5.53
N GLU A 25 -19.86 -23.69 -6.51
CA GLU A 25 -20.08 -23.43 -7.94
C GLU A 25 -21.57 -23.33 -8.26
N GLU A 26 -22.00 -22.28 -8.97
CA GLU A 26 -23.18 -22.34 -9.85
C GLU A 26 -23.04 -21.39 -11.04
N GLU A 27 -23.41 -21.92 -12.21
CA GLU A 27 -23.21 -21.34 -13.55
C GLU A 27 -24.12 -20.16 -13.86
N ALA A 28 -23.57 -19.24 -14.65
CA ALA A 28 -24.24 -18.03 -15.14
C ALA A 28 -25.30 -18.30 -16.21
N LYS A 29 -26.44 -17.64 -16.08
CA LYS A 29 -27.30 -17.24 -17.20
C LYS A 29 -27.49 -15.73 -17.15
N SER A 30 -27.08 -15.08 -18.23
CA SER A 30 -27.29 -13.66 -18.48
C SER A 30 -28.75 -13.40 -18.85
N GLU A 31 -29.45 -12.62 -18.04
CA GLU A 31 -30.63 -11.89 -18.47
C GLU A 31 -30.46 -10.42 -18.02
N HIS A 32 -30.43 -9.54 -19.01
CA HIS A 32 -30.54 -8.10 -18.79
C HIS A 32 -31.93 -7.80 -18.26
N SER A 33 -32.01 -7.53 -16.98
CA SER A 33 -33.13 -6.82 -16.38
C SER A 33 -32.64 -5.47 -15.92
N GLU A 34 -33.21 -4.41 -16.47
CA GLU A 34 -33.11 -3.05 -15.93
C GLU A 34 -33.70 -3.09 -14.51
N GLU A 35 -32.83 -3.25 -13.50
CA GLU A 35 -33.23 -3.06 -12.11
C GLU A 35 -33.49 -1.57 -11.89
N GLU A 36 -34.74 -1.18 -11.85
CA GLU A 36 -35.19 0.03 -11.17
C GLU A 36 -34.67 -0.06 -9.73
N VAL A 37 -33.62 0.70 -9.41
CA VAL A 37 -33.12 0.84 -8.05
C VAL A 37 -34.19 1.60 -7.27
N GLU A 38 -35.06 0.86 -6.59
CA GLU A 38 -35.92 1.43 -5.54
C GLU A 38 -34.96 2.13 -4.54
N GLU A 39 -34.93 3.46 -4.54
CA GLU A 39 -34.32 4.22 -3.47
C GLU A 39 -35.03 3.86 -2.16
N GLU A 40 -34.50 2.89 -1.43
CA GLU A 40 -34.92 2.64 -0.05
C GLU A 40 -34.91 3.99 0.69
N VAL A 41 -36.05 4.44 1.15
CA VAL A 41 -36.19 5.60 2.04
C VAL A 41 -35.43 5.26 3.33
N ARG A 42 -34.18 5.62 3.38
CA ARG A 42 -33.33 5.35 4.54
C ARG A 42 -33.62 6.39 5.61
N GLU A 43 -33.77 5.93 6.83
CA GLU A 43 -33.95 6.78 7.98
C GLU A 43 -32.73 7.71 8.14
N GLU A 44 -32.97 9.03 8.10
CA GLU A 44 -31.95 10.03 8.37
C GLU A 44 -31.61 10.04 9.85
N VAL A 45 -30.35 9.87 10.19
CA VAL A 45 -29.82 9.93 11.55
C VAL A 45 -28.86 11.12 11.65
N PRO A 46 -29.36 12.32 11.98
CA PRO A 46 -28.51 13.49 12.10
C PRO A 46 -27.71 13.48 13.41
N LEU A 47 -26.53 14.11 13.37
CA LEU A 47 -25.74 14.39 14.57
C LEU A 47 -26.49 15.40 15.48
N THR A 48 -26.87 14.99 16.68
CA THR A 48 -27.61 15.84 17.64
C THR A 48 -26.66 16.54 18.63
N ASP A 49 -27.16 17.58 19.30
CA ASP A 49 -26.40 18.30 20.33
C ASP A 49 -26.05 17.41 21.53
N GLU A 50 -26.92 16.43 21.85
CA GLU A 50 -26.66 15.44 22.91
C GLU A 50 -25.49 14.51 22.52
N ILE A 51 -25.45 14.03 21.28
CA ILE A 51 -24.34 13.20 20.76
C ILE A 51 -23.04 14.03 20.78
N ILE A 52 -23.10 15.27 20.32
CA ILE A 52 -21.93 16.18 20.33
C ILE A 52 -21.43 16.37 21.76
N ALA A 53 -22.31 16.69 22.72
CA ALA A 53 -21.92 16.91 24.10
C ALA A 53 -21.26 15.68 24.74
N GLN A 54 -21.71 14.48 24.40
CA GLN A 54 -21.10 13.21 24.86
C GLN A 54 -19.77 12.88 24.18
N SER A 55 -19.56 13.37 22.96
CA SER A 55 -18.42 13.04 22.11
C SER A 55 -17.27 14.04 22.20
N LEU A 56 -17.52 15.25 22.73
CA LEU A 56 -16.51 16.28 22.87
C LEU A 56 -15.54 15.99 24.02
N SER A 57 -14.25 16.20 23.77
CA SER A 57 -13.18 16.04 24.75
C SER A 57 -11.99 16.99 24.47
N LEU A 58 -10.98 16.98 25.32
CA LEU A 58 -9.77 17.78 25.20
C LEU A 58 -10.04 19.29 25.08
N LEU A 59 -10.39 19.91 26.19
CA LEU A 59 -10.53 21.37 26.29
C LEU A 59 -9.14 22.04 26.23
N ALA A 60 -8.95 22.92 25.26
CA ALA A 60 -7.70 23.67 25.07
C ALA A 60 -7.96 25.17 24.92
N LYS A 61 -6.94 26.00 25.18
CA LYS A 61 -7.01 27.44 24.89
C LYS A 61 -7.05 27.67 23.38
N THR A 62 -7.89 28.61 22.96
CA THR A 62 -7.91 29.08 21.55
C THR A 62 -6.60 29.81 21.22
N GLY A 63 -6.31 29.99 19.92
CA GLY A 63 -5.04 30.56 19.45
C GLY A 63 -4.73 31.97 20.00
N ASN A 64 -5.75 32.76 20.35
CA ASN A 64 -5.59 34.05 21.00
C ASN A 64 -5.42 33.97 22.54
N GLY A 65 -5.55 32.78 23.14
CA GLY A 65 -5.41 32.54 24.59
C GLY A 65 -6.55 33.07 25.44
N LEU A 66 -7.58 33.69 24.86
CA LEU A 66 -8.66 34.38 25.61
C LEU A 66 -9.84 33.48 25.92
N ALA A 67 -10.00 32.37 25.18
CA ALA A 67 -11.12 31.45 25.36
C ALA A 67 -10.62 30.00 25.38
N HIS A 68 -11.52 29.07 25.72
CA HIS A 68 -11.29 27.63 25.65
C HIS A 68 -12.28 27.05 24.65
N ALA A 69 -11.82 26.03 23.92
CA ALA A 69 -12.64 25.26 23.01
C ALA A 69 -12.29 23.76 23.09
N TYR A 70 -13.25 22.92 22.80
CA TYR A 70 -13.00 21.50 22.63
C TYR A 70 -12.24 21.27 21.33
N THR A 71 -11.24 20.39 21.37
CA THR A 71 -10.35 20.12 20.23
C THR A 71 -10.47 18.69 19.69
N ARG A 72 -11.20 17.81 20.38
CA ARG A 72 -11.46 16.44 19.95
C ARG A 72 -12.95 16.13 20.00
N LEU A 73 -13.45 15.43 18.95
CA LEU A 73 -14.78 14.86 18.90
C LEU A 73 -14.69 13.43 18.36
N GLU A 74 -15.28 12.49 19.10
CA GLU A 74 -15.35 11.07 18.75
C GLU A 74 -16.82 10.63 18.73
N ALA A 75 -17.40 10.56 17.51
CA ALA A 75 -18.79 10.18 17.28
C ALA A 75 -18.88 8.96 16.35
N SER A 76 -18.05 7.96 16.62
CA SER A 76 -18.05 6.70 15.90
C SER A 76 -19.21 5.78 16.32
N ASN A 77 -19.60 4.85 15.43
CA ASN A 77 -20.63 3.81 15.68
C ASN A 77 -22.01 4.39 16.07
N ARG A 78 -22.45 5.45 15.39
CA ARG A 78 -23.73 6.14 15.67
C ARG A 78 -24.74 6.05 14.54
N ASN A 79 -24.42 5.35 13.43
CA ASN A 79 -25.21 5.29 12.21
C ASN A 79 -25.54 6.66 11.59
N LEU A 80 -24.71 7.67 11.83
CA LEU A 80 -24.94 9.04 11.39
C LEU A 80 -24.97 9.13 9.86
N THR A 81 -25.94 9.89 9.34
CA THR A 81 -26.07 10.22 7.91
C THR A 81 -25.80 11.69 7.63
N ASP A 82 -26.00 12.57 8.60
CA ASP A 82 -25.78 14.01 8.52
C ASP A 82 -24.95 14.53 9.71
N ILE A 83 -23.95 15.37 9.40
CA ILE A 83 -23.01 15.96 10.33
C ILE A 83 -22.96 17.50 10.21
N THR A 84 -23.99 18.12 9.64
CA THR A 84 -24.06 19.58 9.42
C THR A 84 -23.86 20.38 10.70
N ARG A 85 -24.29 19.83 11.82
CA ARG A 85 -24.11 20.46 13.15
C ARG A 85 -22.65 20.59 13.61
N LEU A 86 -21.66 20.02 12.87
CA LEU A 86 -20.24 20.22 13.17
C LEU A 86 -19.68 21.56 12.70
N GLU A 87 -20.33 22.26 11.79
CA GLU A 87 -19.82 23.52 11.21
C GLU A 87 -19.36 24.58 12.24
N PRO A 88 -20.03 24.77 13.41
CA PRO A 88 -19.60 25.74 14.42
C PRO A 88 -18.33 25.34 15.19
N PHE A 89 -17.95 24.06 15.17
CA PHE A 89 -16.85 23.54 15.99
C PHE A 89 -15.49 23.73 15.32
N VAL A 90 -15.20 24.93 14.87
CA VAL A 90 -14.01 25.29 14.06
C VAL A 90 -12.66 25.01 14.72
N HIS A 91 -12.63 24.82 16.04
CA HIS A 91 -11.40 24.55 16.80
C HIS A 91 -11.04 23.06 16.92
N LEU A 92 -11.83 22.16 16.36
CA LEU A 92 -11.52 20.73 16.34
C LEU A 92 -10.19 20.47 15.61
N ARG A 93 -9.39 19.62 16.24
CA ARG A 93 -8.10 19.12 15.73
C ARG A 93 -8.14 17.62 15.46
N PHE A 94 -8.90 16.89 16.25
CA PHE A 94 -9.05 15.44 16.15
C PHE A 94 -10.53 15.13 15.98
N LEU A 95 -10.87 14.52 14.85
CA LEU A 95 -12.25 14.17 14.52
C LEU A 95 -12.31 12.70 14.10
N ASP A 96 -13.10 11.92 14.83
CA ASP A 96 -13.39 10.54 14.51
C ASP A 96 -14.90 10.37 14.27
N LEU A 97 -15.25 10.05 13.03
CA LEU A 97 -16.61 9.78 12.55
C LEU A 97 -16.71 8.38 11.94
N SER A 98 -15.81 7.48 12.33
CA SER A 98 -15.75 6.12 11.80
C SER A 98 -17.00 5.31 12.13
N ASN A 99 -17.28 4.30 11.30
CA ASN A 99 -18.44 3.39 11.48
C ASN A 99 -19.79 4.13 11.53
N ASN A 100 -20.03 4.97 10.54
CA ASN A 100 -21.27 5.68 10.32
C ASN A 100 -21.82 5.39 8.90
N ARG A 101 -22.80 6.15 8.43
CA ARG A 101 -23.39 6.01 7.09
C ARG A 101 -23.24 7.29 6.27
N LEU A 102 -22.13 7.98 6.44
CA LEU A 102 -21.89 9.27 5.81
C LEU A 102 -21.64 9.09 4.31
N ARG A 103 -22.32 9.90 3.50
CA ARG A 103 -22.10 10.02 2.04
C ARG A 103 -21.60 11.42 1.67
N ILE A 104 -21.98 12.43 2.45
CA ILE A 104 -21.66 13.84 2.24
C ILE A 104 -20.95 14.36 3.49
N ILE A 105 -19.80 15.01 3.27
CA ILE A 105 -18.93 15.52 4.34
C ILE A 105 -18.59 17.01 4.18
N ASN A 106 -19.31 17.75 3.32
CA ASN A 106 -19.03 19.14 3.00
C ASN A 106 -19.08 20.08 4.22
N SER A 107 -19.85 19.74 5.26
CA SER A 107 -19.89 20.48 6.52
C SER A 107 -18.52 20.57 7.24
N LEU A 108 -17.59 19.64 6.91
CA LEU A 108 -16.22 19.68 7.45
C LEU A 108 -15.36 20.80 6.84
N ASN A 109 -15.78 21.47 5.79
CA ASN A 109 -15.03 22.54 5.09
C ASN A 109 -14.57 23.67 6.00
N ARG A 110 -15.27 23.91 7.11
CA ARG A 110 -14.95 24.97 8.07
C ARG A 110 -13.90 24.57 9.11
N LEU A 111 -13.59 23.30 9.26
CA LEU A 111 -12.74 22.77 10.33
C LEU A 111 -11.25 22.89 9.97
N LYS A 112 -10.76 24.10 9.74
CA LYS A 112 -9.41 24.38 9.20
C LYS A 112 -8.25 23.97 10.12
N PHE A 113 -8.50 23.61 11.38
CA PHE A 113 -7.46 23.22 12.34
C PHE A 113 -7.32 21.71 12.54
N LEU A 114 -7.99 20.91 11.74
CA LEU A 114 -7.87 19.45 11.79
C LEU A 114 -6.41 19.00 11.60
N LEU A 115 -5.97 18.12 12.48
CA LEU A 115 -4.71 17.37 12.43
C LEU A 115 -4.96 15.92 12.05
N THR A 116 -6.04 15.33 12.57
CA THR A 116 -6.45 13.96 12.30
C THR A 116 -7.93 13.93 11.94
N LEU A 117 -8.25 13.29 10.83
CA LEU A 117 -9.61 13.04 10.37
C LEU A 117 -9.76 11.55 10.06
N LYS A 118 -10.66 10.87 10.80
CA LYS A 118 -11.04 9.48 10.57
C LYS A 118 -12.47 9.40 10.10
N LEU A 119 -12.64 8.77 8.94
CA LEU A 119 -13.92 8.56 8.25
C LEU A 119 -14.07 7.10 7.82
N ASP A 120 -13.39 6.19 8.53
CA ASP A 120 -13.38 4.77 8.19
C ASP A 120 -14.78 4.17 8.28
N SER A 121 -15.06 3.16 7.47
CA SER A 121 -16.33 2.43 7.48
C SER A 121 -17.55 3.37 7.35
N ASN A 122 -17.57 4.13 6.27
CA ASN A 122 -18.66 4.98 5.85
C ASN A 122 -19.12 4.62 4.42
N GLU A 123 -19.98 5.43 3.81
CA GLU A 123 -20.49 5.22 2.45
C GLU A 123 -19.96 6.27 1.46
N LEU A 124 -18.75 6.79 1.68
CA LEU A 124 -18.16 7.83 0.84
C LEU A 124 -17.77 7.27 -0.52
N SER A 125 -18.23 7.91 -1.60
CA SER A 125 -17.84 7.59 -2.98
C SER A 125 -16.82 8.57 -3.55
N THR A 126 -16.71 9.77 -2.98
CA THR A 126 -15.76 10.82 -3.33
C THR A 126 -15.21 11.49 -2.07
N PHE A 127 -14.08 12.19 -2.23
CA PHE A 127 -13.51 13.04 -1.18
C PHE A 127 -13.47 14.49 -1.68
N ASP A 128 -14.58 15.21 -1.52
CA ASP A 128 -14.76 16.58 -2.01
C ASP A 128 -14.53 17.60 -0.89
N LEU A 129 -13.35 17.58 -0.29
CA LEU A 129 -12.94 18.54 0.72
C LEU A 129 -11.76 19.39 0.24
N PRO A 130 -11.75 20.69 0.57
CA PRO A 130 -10.62 21.55 0.25
C PRO A 130 -9.39 21.17 1.05
N PRO A 131 -8.19 21.64 0.65
CA PRO A 131 -6.99 21.45 1.43
C PRO A 131 -7.14 21.94 2.87
N PHE A 132 -6.78 21.08 3.83
CA PHE A 132 -6.70 21.42 5.26
C PHE A 132 -5.25 21.79 5.59
N PRO A 133 -4.99 23.03 6.07
CA PRO A 133 -3.61 23.53 6.23
C PRO A 133 -2.74 22.73 7.21
N TYR A 134 -3.36 21.95 8.10
CA TYR A 134 -2.67 21.27 9.19
C TYR A 134 -2.90 19.76 9.24
N LEU A 135 -3.70 19.19 8.33
CA LEU A 135 -4.05 17.76 8.35
C LEU A 135 -2.80 16.91 8.12
N GLN A 136 -2.53 16.02 9.07
CA GLN A 136 -1.40 15.08 9.05
C GLN A 136 -1.84 13.65 8.83
N THR A 137 -2.99 13.26 9.36
CA THR A 137 -3.54 11.92 9.24
C THR A 137 -4.94 11.95 8.67
N LEU A 138 -5.16 11.24 7.57
CA LEU A 138 -6.47 11.04 6.94
C LEU A 138 -6.72 9.55 6.78
N SER A 139 -7.79 9.05 7.39
CA SER A 139 -8.24 7.68 7.22
C SER A 139 -9.61 7.63 6.58
N LEU A 140 -9.71 6.90 5.47
CA LEU A 140 -10.87 6.71 4.62
C LEU A 140 -11.09 5.21 4.32
N SER A 141 -10.56 4.34 5.19
CA SER A 141 -10.65 2.89 5.01
C SER A 141 -12.10 2.43 4.97
N ASN A 142 -12.35 1.33 4.26
CA ASN A 142 -13.67 0.70 4.19
C ASN A 142 -14.78 1.69 3.75
N ASN A 143 -14.57 2.30 2.60
CA ASN A 143 -15.51 3.20 1.93
C ASN A 143 -15.79 2.72 0.49
N ARG A 144 -16.39 3.56 -0.35
CA ARG A 144 -16.73 3.23 -1.74
C ARG A 144 -15.97 4.10 -2.75
N LEU A 145 -14.78 4.58 -2.36
CA LEU A 145 -13.97 5.44 -3.21
C LEU A 145 -13.48 4.67 -4.45
N ARG A 146 -13.64 5.29 -5.63
CA ARG A 146 -13.14 4.74 -6.90
C ARG A 146 -11.93 5.49 -7.42
N SER A 147 -11.67 6.68 -6.90
CA SER A 147 -10.59 7.56 -7.34
C SER A 147 -9.99 8.32 -6.17
N ILE A 148 -8.72 8.67 -6.29
CA ILE A 148 -7.96 9.48 -5.33
C ILE A 148 -7.93 10.96 -5.80
N VAL A 149 -8.36 11.22 -7.02
CA VAL A 149 -8.41 12.57 -7.58
C VAL A 149 -9.23 13.48 -6.68
N GLY A 150 -8.66 14.63 -6.31
CA GLY A 150 -9.28 15.59 -5.37
C GLY A 150 -8.70 15.54 -3.96
N ILE A 151 -7.90 14.54 -3.61
CA ILE A 151 -7.19 14.53 -2.33
C ILE A 151 -5.93 15.39 -2.46
N GLU A 152 -6.03 16.66 -2.03
CA GLU A 152 -4.94 17.63 -2.06
C GLU A 152 -4.69 18.13 -0.63
N GLN A 153 -3.70 17.55 0.06
CA GLN A 153 -3.46 17.82 1.47
C GLN A 153 -1.97 18.13 1.71
N PRO A 154 -1.61 19.43 1.89
CA PRO A 154 -0.22 19.88 1.83
C PRO A 154 0.66 19.41 3.01
N ARG A 155 0.07 18.99 4.11
CA ARG A 155 0.82 18.49 5.30
C ARG A 155 0.51 17.05 5.66
N LEU A 156 -0.19 16.33 4.79
CA LEU A 156 -0.55 14.95 5.06
C LEU A 156 0.70 14.07 5.11
N GLU A 157 0.80 13.30 6.17
CA GLU A 157 1.89 12.35 6.42
C GLU A 157 1.41 10.91 6.27
N ILE A 158 0.18 10.62 6.69
CA ILE A 158 -0.43 9.29 6.66
C ILE A 158 -1.77 9.37 5.93
N LEU A 159 -1.91 8.56 4.87
CA LEU A 159 -3.15 8.38 4.11
C LEU A 159 -3.53 6.90 4.09
N ASN A 160 -4.67 6.57 4.70
CA ASN A 160 -5.23 5.23 4.67
C ASN A 160 -6.47 5.20 3.75
N LEU A 161 -6.39 4.39 2.71
CA LEU A 161 -7.42 4.14 1.69
C LEU A 161 -7.72 2.64 1.55
N ASN A 162 -7.41 1.82 2.56
CA ASN A 162 -7.65 0.38 2.55
C ASN A 162 -9.13 0.07 2.30
N HIS A 163 -9.44 -1.11 1.74
CA HIS A 163 -10.81 -1.59 1.52
C HIS A 163 -11.70 -0.58 0.79
N ASN A 164 -11.27 -0.13 -0.39
CA ASN A 164 -12.03 0.74 -1.27
C ASN A 164 -12.19 0.08 -2.67
N GLN A 165 -12.53 0.85 -3.68
CA GLN A 165 -12.74 0.36 -5.05
C GLN A 165 -11.81 1.09 -6.04
N ILE A 166 -10.66 1.56 -5.57
CA ILE A 166 -9.71 2.37 -6.33
C ILE A 166 -9.00 1.48 -7.35
N ASP A 167 -9.03 1.87 -8.62
CA ASP A 167 -8.45 1.11 -9.74
C ASP A 167 -7.21 1.76 -10.34
N THR A 168 -6.95 3.04 -10.06
CA THR A 168 -5.78 3.77 -10.56
C THR A 168 -5.12 4.61 -9.47
N CYS A 169 -3.81 4.83 -9.60
CA CYS A 169 -3.03 5.71 -8.70
C CYS A 169 -3.01 7.17 -9.17
N THR A 170 -3.84 7.54 -10.16
CA THR A 170 -3.92 8.92 -10.66
C THR A 170 -4.31 9.88 -9.54
N GLY A 171 -3.49 10.90 -9.32
CA GLY A 171 -3.67 11.87 -8.22
C GLY A 171 -2.62 11.75 -7.12
N LEU A 172 -1.82 10.67 -7.09
CA LEU A 172 -0.70 10.50 -6.16
C LEU A 172 0.55 11.25 -6.67
N GLU A 173 0.50 12.56 -6.60
CA GLU A 173 1.54 13.45 -7.09
C GLU A 173 2.16 14.27 -5.96
N GLN A 174 3.47 14.53 -6.04
CA GLN A 174 4.18 15.34 -5.05
C GLN A 174 3.57 16.74 -4.91
N SER A 175 3.01 17.32 -5.97
CA SER A 175 2.35 18.64 -5.94
C SER A 175 1.14 18.68 -5.03
N LYS A 176 0.44 17.56 -4.86
CA LYS A 176 -0.80 17.42 -4.07
C LYS A 176 -0.55 16.89 -2.66
N LEU A 177 0.42 15.99 -2.52
CA LEU A 177 0.75 15.27 -1.29
C LEU A 177 2.27 15.37 -0.98
N PRO A 178 2.82 16.58 -0.83
CA PRO A 178 4.28 16.78 -0.77
C PRO A 178 4.96 16.18 0.45
N ASN A 179 4.23 15.92 1.52
CA ASN A 179 4.76 15.43 2.80
C ASN A 179 4.33 13.99 3.13
N LEU A 180 3.71 13.27 2.18
CA LEU A 180 3.21 11.93 2.46
C LEU A 180 4.37 10.96 2.74
N ILE A 181 4.28 10.27 3.87
CA ILE A 181 5.26 9.31 4.37
C ILE A 181 4.73 7.88 4.27
N THR A 182 3.47 7.68 4.61
CA THR A 182 2.82 6.37 4.61
C THR A 182 1.55 6.41 3.77
N LEU A 183 1.45 5.48 2.82
CA LEU A 183 0.28 5.27 1.97
C LEU A 183 -0.20 3.83 2.11
N GLU A 184 -1.45 3.67 2.49
CA GLU A 184 -2.12 2.38 2.61
C GLU A 184 -3.28 2.29 1.61
N MET A 185 -3.24 1.29 0.73
CA MET A 185 -4.24 1.04 -0.31
C MET A 185 -4.49 -0.47 -0.48
N ARG A 186 -4.43 -1.23 0.63
CA ARG A 186 -4.73 -2.66 0.64
C ARG A 186 -6.19 -2.90 0.25
N GLU A 187 -6.48 -4.06 -0.34
CA GLU A 187 -7.82 -4.46 -0.75
C GLU A 187 -8.54 -3.39 -1.60
N ASN A 188 -7.91 -3.05 -2.70
CA ASN A 188 -8.44 -2.20 -3.75
C ASN A 188 -8.45 -2.95 -5.10
N ARG A 189 -8.55 -2.25 -6.23
CA ARG A 189 -8.64 -2.83 -7.56
C ARG A 189 -7.48 -2.43 -8.47
N LEU A 190 -6.35 -2.04 -7.90
CA LEU A 190 -5.17 -1.58 -8.65
C LEU A 190 -4.65 -2.71 -9.56
N THR A 191 -4.30 -2.37 -10.80
CA THR A 191 -3.68 -3.29 -11.77
C THR A 191 -2.22 -2.97 -12.05
N THR A 192 -1.77 -1.76 -11.71
CA THR A 192 -0.40 -1.28 -11.87
C THR A 192 -0.06 -0.27 -10.78
N THR A 193 1.23 -0.04 -10.55
CA THR A 193 1.74 1.01 -9.67
C THR A 193 1.95 2.36 -10.38
N LYS A 194 1.59 2.45 -11.66
CA LYS A 194 1.75 3.65 -12.48
C LYS A 194 1.18 4.90 -11.83
N SER A 195 1.87 6.02 -12.00
CA SER A 195 1.49 7.35 -11.50
C SER A 195 1.68 7.56 -9.99
N ILE A 196 2.40 6.68 -9.28
CA ILE A 196 2.81 6.96 -7.90
C ILE A 196 4.09 7.80 -7.94
N ALA A 197 3.97 9.13 -7.91
CA ALA A 197 5.09 10.06 -7.95
C ALA A 197 5.26 10.81 -6.61
N LEU A 198 5.62 10.06 -5.56
CA LEU A 198 5.72 10.51 -4.17
C LEU A 198 7.14 10.28 -3.60
N PRO A 199 8.12 11.12 -3.94
CA PRO A 199 9.53 10.89 -3.60
C PRO A 199 9.84 10.92 -2.10
N ASN A 200 8.93 11.43 -1.26
CA ASN A 200 9.07 11.44 0.19
C ASN A 200 8.43 10.21 0.88
N LEU A 201 7.74 9.36 0.11
CA LEU A 201 7.09 8.17 0.64
C LEU A 201 8.14 7.18 1.21
N LYS A 202 7.88 6.69 2.42
CA LYS A 202 8.71 5.68 3.08
C LYS A 202 8.04 4.31 3.11
N ASN A 203 6.74 4.28 3.33
CA ASN A 203 5.97 3.05 3.47
C ASN A 203 4.85 3.02 2.45
N LEU A 204 4.81 1.97 1.62
CA LEU A 204 3.76 1.74 0.63
C LEU A 204 3.16 0.36 0.85
N PHE A 205 1.87 0.33 1.23
CA PHE A 205 1.10 -0.89 1.47
C PHE A 205 0.00 -1.01 0.43
N ILE A 206 0.18 -1.89 -0.57
CA ILE A 206 -0.74 -2.12 -1.68
C ILE A 206 -1.03 -3.62 -1.86
N ALA A 207 -1.05 -4.35 -0.73
CA ALA A 207 -1.40 -5.76 -0.69
C ALA A 207 -2.86 -6.00 -1.11
N ALA A 208 -3.20 -7.23 -1.49
CA ALA A 208 -4.53 -7.65 -1.89
C ALA A 208 -5.15 -6.73 -2.97
N ASN A 209 -4.46 -6.61 -4.09
CA ASN A 209 -4.89 -5.90 -5.28
C ASN A 209 -4.81 -6.83 -6.53
N ASN A 210 -4.94 -6.27 -7.72
CA ASN A 210 -4.82 -7.02 -8.98
C ASN A 210 -3.56 -6.63 -9.77
N ILE A 211 -2.48 -6.21 -9.09
CA ILE A 211 -1.29 -5.66 -9.73
C ILE A 211 -0.57 -6.75 -10.52
N THR A 212 -0.36 -6.50 -11.81
CA THR A 212 0.44 -7.34 -12.72
C THR A 212 1.71 -6.64 -13.17
N GLN A 213 1.75 -5.31 -13.13
CA GLN A 213 2.84 -4.49 -13.65
C GLN A 213 3.33 -3.50 -12.60
N LEU A 214 4.65 -3.47 -12.38
CA LEU A 214 5.33 -2.53 -11.52
C LEU A 214 5.92 -1.40 -12.37
N GLU A 215 5.30 -0.22 -12.31
CA GLU A 215 5.70 0.95 -13.09
C GLU A 215 5.95 2.13 -12.14
N ASP A 216 6.81 3.06 -12.54
CA ASP A 216 7.12 4.34 -11.86
C ASP A 216 7.68 4.20 -10.42
N LEU A 217 8.05 2.98 -9.96
CA LEU A 217 8.62 2.79 -8.62
C LEU A 217 9.95 3.52 -8.43
N GLN A 218 10.69 3.81 -9.50
CA GLN A 218 11.95 4.58 -9.47
C GLN A 218 11.77 6.01 -8.96
N GLU A 219 10.55 6.55 -8.97
CA GLU A 219 10.22 7.86 -8.41
C GLU A 219 10.21 7.87 -6.86
N LEU A 220 10.12 6.68 -6.24
CA LEU A 220 10.02 6.50 -4.79
C LEU A 220 11.40 6.40 -4.12
N SER A 221 12.23 7.41 -4.28
CA SER A 221 13.65 7.38 -3.87
C SER A 221 13.89 7.24 -2.36
N ARG A 222 12.89 7.52 -1.52
CA ARG A 222 12.94 7.38 -0.06
C ARG A 222 12.18 6.16 0.47
N LEU A 223 11.64 5.33 -0.40
CA LEU A 223 10.90 4.15 0.02
C LEU A 223 11.81 3.20 0.80
N THR A 224 11.35 2.78 1.97
CA THR A 224 12.03 1.81 2.85
C THR A 224 11.31 0.48 2.90
N THR A 225 9.98 0.52 2.82
CA THR A 225 9.10 -0.64 2.99
C THR A 225 8.07 -0.70 1.86
N LEU A 226 7.99 -1.84 1.18
CA LEU A 226 7.04 -2.08 0.10
C LEU A 226 6.31 -3.41 0.31
N HIS A 227 5.00 -3.34 0.51
CA HIS A 227 4.12 -4.50 0.65
C HIS A 227 3.28 -4.70 -0.61
N LEU A 228 3.53 -5.80 -1.31
CA LEU A 228 2.86 -6.22 -2.55
C LEU A 228 2.19 -7.60 -2.41
N ARG A 229 2.03 -8.09 -1.18
CA ARG A 229 1.41 -9.40 -0.89
C ARG A 229 0.05 -9.53 -1.60
N ASP A 230 -0.35 -10.75 -1.98
CA ASP A 230 -1.66 -11.04 -2.59
C ASP A 230 -1.92 -10.18 -3.84
N ASN A 231 -1.03 -10.24 -4.82
CA ASN A 231 -1.17 -9.61 -6.13
C ASN A 231 -0.96 -10.65 -7.25
N LYS A 232 -0.82 -10.22 -8.50
CA LYS A 232 -0.66 -11.07 -9.68
C LYS A 232 0.65 -10.80 -10.42
N ILE A 233 1.71 -10.45 -9.67
CA ILE A 233 3.00 -10.03 -10.23
C ILE A 233 3.77 -11.28 -10.67
N GLU A 234 4.15 -11.32 -11.95
CA GLU A 234 4.99 -12.37 -12.54
C GLU A 234 6.40 -11.82 -12.81
N ILE A 235 6.49 -10.56 -13.23
CA ILE A 235 7.71 -9.91 -13.71
C ILE A 235 8.08 -8.78 -12.73
N LEU A 236 9.34 -8.78 -12.28
CA LEU A 236 9.86 -7.83 -11.30
C LEU A 236 10.53 -6.61 -11.97
N ASP A 237 10.03 -6.19 -13.13
CA ASP A 237 10.43 -4.92 -13.74
C ASP A 237 9.98 -3.75 -12.84
N GLY A 238 10.64 -2.59 -12.97
CA GLY A 238 10.27 -1.39 -12.21
C GLY A 238 11.11 -1.14 -10.96
N PHE A 239 11.84 -2.14 -10.44
CA PHE A 239 12.87 -1.89 -9.43
C PHE A 239 14.10 -1.22 -10.06
N SER A 240 14.71 -0.29 -9.34
CA SER A 240 15.81 0.53 -9.85
C SER A 240 16.80 0.88 -8.74
N GLU A 241 18.07 1.09 -9.10
CA GLU A 241 19.13 1.61 -8.21
C GLU A 241 18.80 2.99 -7.60
N ASN A 242 17.82 3.72 -8.15
CA ASN A 242 17.32 4.96 -7.58
C ASN A 242 16.55 4.75 -6.27
N MET A 243 16.06 3.55 -6.00
CA MET A 243 15.38 3.17 -4.75
C MET A 243 16.40 2.89 -3.64
N LYS A 244 17.20 3.91 -3.31
CA LYS A 244 18.40 3.79 -2.47
C LYS A 244 18.16 3.39 -1.03
N GLN A 245 16.93 3.48 -0.53
CA GLN A 245 16.58 3.24 0.86
C GLN A 245 15.68 2.02 1.05
N LEU A 246 15.31 1.31 -0.03
CA LEU A 246 14.41 0.16 0.06
C LEU A 246 15.11 -1.01 0.77
N GLN A 247 14.56 -1.39 1.93
CA GLN A 247 15.12 -2.40 2.83
C GLN A 247 14.28 -3.66 2.89
N TYR A 248 12.97 -3.51 2.76
CA TYR A 248 12.00 -4.59 2.89
C TYR A 248 11.06 -4.62 1.69
N VAL A 249 10.90 -5.81 1.09
CA VAL A 249 9.92 -6.07 0.03
C VAL A 249 9.16 -7.34 0.37
N ASN A 250 7.82 -7.26 0.39
CA ASN A 250 6.95 -8.40 0.57
C ASN A 250 6.19 -8.69 -0.74
N LEU A 251 6.49 -9.83 -1.35
CA LEU A 251 5.90 -10.35 -2.57
C LEU A 251 5.14 -11.68 -2.33
N ARG A 252 4.82 -12.02 -1.08
CA ARG A 252 4.07 -13.24 -0.74
C ARG A 252 2.82 -13.35 -1.61
N ALA A 253 2.43 -14.57 -1.97
CA ALA A 253 1.23 -14.85 -2.76
C ALA A 253 1.16 -14.00 -4.06
N ASN A 254 2.22 -14.09 -4.86
CA ASN A 254 2.32 -13.55 -6.22
C ASN A 254 2.69 -14.67 -7.21
N ASN A 255 2.79 -14.37 -8.49
CA ASN A 255 2.98 -15.37 -9.55
C ASN A 255 4.43 -15.47 -10.05
N VAL A 256 5.42 -15.08 -9.25
CA VAL A 256 6.83 -15.14 -9.63
C VAL A 256 7.27 -16.59 -9.78
N THR A 257 7.70 -17.00 -10.99
CA THR A 257 8.10 -18.36 -11.33
C THR A 257 9.58 -18.47 -11.66
N ASP A 258 10.15 -17.47 -12.34
CA ASP A 258 11.50 -17.50 -12.90
C ASP A 258 12.52 -16.94 -11.91
N PRO A 259 13.54 -17.73 -11.47
CA PRO A 259 14.64 -17.25 -10.64
C PRO A 259 15.40 -16.06 -11.26
N GLU A 260 15.43 -15.92 -12.60
CA GLU A 260 16.10 -14.80 -13.26
C GLU A 260 15.48 -13.44 -12.91
N GLU A 261 14.19 -13.41 -12.57
CA GLU A 261 13.51 -12.19 -12.12
C GLU A 261 14.12 -11.62 -10.85
N LEU A 262 14.67 -12.47 -9.97
CA LEU A 262 15.32 -12.05 -8.73
C LEU A 262 16.54 -11.15 -8.97
N LYS A 263 17.21 -11.30 -10.11
CA LYS A 263 18.36 -10.46 -10.49
C LYS A 263 17.98 -8.98 -10.60
N LYS A 264 16.71 -8.70 -10.90
CA LYS A 264 16.18 -7.33 -10.95
C LYS A 264 16.12 -6.67 -9.58
N LEU A 265 16.04 -7.46 -8.51
CA LEU A 265 16.12 -6.94 -7.12
C LEU A 265 17.56 -6.71 -6.65
N ALA A 266 18.55 -7.32 -7.28
CA ALA A 266 19.96 -7.17 -6.94
C ALA A 266 20.47 -5.72 -7.12
N VAL A 267 19.80 -4.91 -7.95
CA VAL A 267 20.11 -3.49 -8.15
C VAL A 267 19.83 -2.63 -6.91
N LEU A 268 19.02 -3.13 -5.97
CA LEU A 268 18.61 -2.42 -4.75
C LEU A 268 19.75 -2.43 -3.73
N PRO A 269 20.38 -1.27 -3.42
CA PRO A 269 21.62 -1.28 -2.63
C PRO A 269 21.43 -1.59 -1.15
N MET A 270 20.22 -1.41 -0.61
CA MET A 270 19.91 -1.55 0.82
C MET A 270 18.92 -2.65 1.12
N LEU A 271 18.53 -3.48 0.14
CA LEU A 271 17.59 -4.57 0.37
C LEU A 271 18.18 -5.60 1.33
N ARG A 272 17.50 -5.85 2.45
CA ARG A 272 17.92 -6.75 3.52
C ARG A 272 16.95 -7.88 3.76
N ALA A 273 15.65 -7.63 3.58
CA ALA A 273 14.61 -8.61 3.82
C ALA A 273 13.67 -8.71 2.62
N LEU A 274 13.39 -9.94 2.21
CA LEU A 274 12.50 -10.29 1.10
C LEU A 274 11.56 -11.39 1.54
N VAL A 275 10.29 -11.28 1.19
CA VAL A 275 9.28 -12.33 1.41
C VAL A 275 8.74 -12.77 0.06
N LEU A 276 8.84 -14.08 -0.23
CA LEU A 276 8.38 -14.72 -1.48
C LEU A 276 7.54 -15.98 -1.20
N LEU A 277 7.13 -16.23 0.05
CA LEU A 277 6.23 -17.34 0.38
C LEU A 277 5.02 -17.37 -0.54
N GLU A 278 4.49 -18.55 -0.80
CA GLU A 278 3.30 -18.74 -1.64
C GLU A 278 3.45 -18.17 -3.07
N THR A 279 4.69 -18.13 -3.58
CA THR A 279 4.95 -17.97 -5.01
C THR A 279 5.36 -19.32 -5.61
N PRO A 280 5.13 -19.59 -6.90
CA PRO A 280 5.60 -20.83 -7.51
C PRO A 280 7.12 -21.04 -7.35
N LEU A 281 7.89 -19.98 -7.35
CA LEU A 281 9.33 -20.02 -7.10
C LEU A 281 9.67 -20.58 -5.71
N SER A 282 8.89 -20.26 -4.68
CA SER A 282 9.13 -20.72 -3.30
C SER A 282 8.92 -22.22 -3.08
N GLU A 283 8.29 -22.91 -4.05
CA GLU A 283 8.05 -24.36 -4.00
C GLU A 283 9.22 -25.19 -4.56
N THR A 284 10.26 -24.54 -5.10
CA THR A 284 11.41 -25.21 -5.68
C THR A 284 12.43 -25.62 -4.61
N ASP A 285 13.04 -26.82 -4.73
CA ASP A 285 14.01 -27.35 -3.77
C ASP A 285 15.23 -26.43 -3.57
N SER A 286 15.64 -25.70 -4.62
CA SER A 286 16.79 -24.79 -4.62
C SER A 286 16.44 -23.34 -4.24
N TYR A 287 15.20 -23.06 -3.85
CA TYR A 287 14.66 -21.71 -3.64
C TYR A 287 15.60 -20.78 -2.87
N ARG A 288 15.99 -21.14 -1.64
CA ARG A 288 16.84 -20.31 -0.79
C ARG A 288 18.21 -20.03 -1.42
N MET A 289 18.78 -21.03 -2.09
CA MET A 289 20.05 -20.92 -2.80
C MET A 289 19.93 -19.95 -3.97
N GLU A 290 18.89 -20.10 -4.82
CA GLU A 290 18.66 -19.22 -5.98
C GLU A 290 18.51 -17.76 -5.55
N VAL A 291 17.78 -17.50 -4.46
CA VAL A 291 17.61 -16.14 -3.93
C VAL A 291 18.95 -15.56 -3.48
N LEU A 292 19.79 -16.30 -2.76
CA LEU A 292 21.10 -15.83 -2.31
C LEU A 292 22.09 -15.65 -3.46
N VAL A 293 22.06 -16.52 -4.47
CA VAL A 293 22.87 -16.38 -5.68
C VAL A 293 22.50 -15.09 -6.43
N ALA A 294 21.20 -14.76 -6.47
CA ALA A 294 20.73 -13.54 -7.13
C ALA A 294 20.97 -12.28 -6.30
N ILE A 295 20.80 -12.35 -4.97
CA ILE A 295 20.83 -11.18 -4.05
C ILE A 295 21.74 -11.50 -2.85
N ASP A 296 23.04 -11.39 -3.06
CA ASP A 296 24.10 -11.75 -2.09
C ASP A 296 24.07 -10.96 -0.77
N LYS A 297 23.43 -9.78 -0.77
CA LYS A 297 23.34 -8.89 0.40
C LYS A 297 22.16 -9.19 1.31
N LEU A 298 21.31 -10.12 0.92
CA LEU A 298 20.09 -10.39 1.67
C LEU A 298 20.42 -10.98 3.05
N GLU A 299 19.78 -10.44 4.09
CA GLU A 299 19.94 -10.89 5.47
C GLU A 299 18.84 -11.89 5.85
N ARG A 300 17.60 -11.65 5.39
CA ARG A 300 16.41 -12.46 5.68
C ARG A 300 15.65 -12.81 4.41
N LEU A 301 15.24 -14.06 4.31
CA LEU A 301 14.26 -14.52 3.33
C LEU A 301 13.08 -15.12 4.10
N ASP A 302 11.89 -14.61 3.79
CA ASP A 302 10.67 -14.96 4.49
C ASP A 302 10.78 -14.59 5.98
N LYS A 303 10.67 -15.58 6.88
CA LYS A 303 10.84 -15.37 8.32
C LYS A 303 12.26 -15.69 8.81
N ASP A 304 13.09 -16.32 7.97
CA ASP A 304 14.34 -16.93 8.38
C ASP A 304 15.56 -16.10 7.96
N GLN A 305 16.48 -15.92 8.88
CA GLN A 305 17.78 -15.34 8.58
C GLN A 305 18.65 -16.37 7.83
N PHE A 306 19.55 -15.87 6.98
CA PHE A 306 20.58 -16.69 6.38
C PHE A 306 21.77 -16.88 7.33
N ASN A 307 22.22 -18.11 7.47
CA ASN A 307 23.43 -18.42 8.20
C ASN A 307 24.69 -18.24 7.33
N GLU A 308 25.88 -18.31 7.93
CA GLU A 308 27.14 -18.10 7.22
C GLU A 308 27.48 -19.24 6.24
N ASP A 309 27.04 -20.47 6.52
CA ASP A 309 27.27 -21.62 5.63
C ASP A 309 26.43 -21.45 4.35
N GLU A 310 25.14 -21.09 4.45
CA GLU A 310 24.29 -20.80 3.29
C GLU A 310 24.88 -19.67 2.40
N LYS A 311 25.43 -18.63 3.03
CA LYS A 311 26.06 -17.53 2.29
C LYS A 311 27.33 -17.95 1.56
N ASN A 312 28.16 -18.80 2.21
CA ASN A 312 29.36 -19.34 1.60
C ASN A 312 29.04 -20.24 0.40
N ASP A 313 28.09 -21.16 0.59
CA ASP A 313 27.63 -22.06 -0.49
C ASP A 313 27.09 -21.27 -1.69
N ALA A 314 26.33 -20.20 -1.44
CA ALA A 314 25.80 -19.34 -2.49
C ALA A 314 26.90 -18.57 -3.23
N GLN A 315 27.96 -18.12 -2.53
CA GLN A 315 29.11 -17.47 -3.15
C GLN A 315 29.93 -18.44 -4.01
N GLU A 316 30.09 -19.70 -3.59
CA GLU A 316 30.76 -20.71 -4.38
C GLU A 316 29.95 -21.03 -5.66
N GLU A 317 28.65 -21.19 -5.53
CA GLU A 317 27.75 -21.42 -6.64
C GLU A 317 27.74 -20.24 -7.63
N GLN A 318 27.73 -19.00 -7.12
CA GLN A 318 27.82 -17.80 -7.96
C GLN A 318 29.12 -17.76 -8.78
N LYS A 319 30.27 -18.11 -8.16
CA LYS A 319 31.55 -18.21 -8.85
C LYS A 319 31.53 -19.29 -9.94
N ARG A 320 31.01 -20.46 -9.61
CA ARG A 320 30.90 -21.59 -10.55
C ARG A 320 30.07 -21.19 -11.78
N ARG A 321 28.90 -20.59 -11.57
CA ARG A 321 28.05 -20.10 -12.70
C ARG A 321 28.74 -19.01 -13.54
N ALA A 322 29.50 -18.13 -12.89
CA ALA A 322 30.25 -17.09 -13.60
C ALA A 322 31.39 -17.67 -14.46
N GLU A 323 32.06 -18.74 -14.02
CA GLU A 323 33.09 -19.45 -14.77
C GLU A 323 32.50 -20.20 -15.97
N GLU A 324 31.42 -20.96 -15.75
CA GLU A 324 30.68 -21.66 -16.81
C GLU A 324 30.20 -20.70 -17.92
N ASN A 325 29.67 -19.54 -17.55
CA ASN A 325 29.25 -18.54 -18.53
C ASN A 325 30.42 -17.95 -19.32
N ARG A 326 31.59 -17.76 -18.70
CA ARG A 326 32.80 -17.28 -19.41
C ARG A 326 33.33 -18.31 -20.42
N GLU A 327 33.31 -19.59 -20.05
CA GLU A 327 33.73 -20.67 -20.94
C GLU A 327 32.78 -20.81 -22.14
N ALA A 328 31.46 -20.72 -21.88
CA ALA A 328 30.43 -20.78 -22.94
C ALA A 328 30.59 -19.63 -23.96
N THR A 329 30.78 -18.40 -23.46
CA THR A 329 31.00 -17.23 -24.36
C THR A 329 32.31 -17.29 -25.12
N ALA A 330 33.37 -17.89 -24.56
CA ALA A 330 34.65 -18.08 -25.25
C ALA A 330 34.55 -19.13 -26.37
N ASP A 331 33.75 -20.20 -26.19
CA ASP A 331 33.52 -21.23 -27.20
C ASP A 331 32.65 -20.72 -28.39
N GLU A 332 31.65 -19.87 -28.11
CA GLU A 332 30.87 -19.21 -29.16
C GLU A 332 31.67 -18.20 -29.97
N GLY A 333 32.56 -17.44 -29.34
CA GLY A 333 33.48 -16.51 -30.02
C GLY A 333 34.44 -17.25 -30.94
N SER A 334 34.95 -18.42 -30.50
CA SER A 334 35.86 -19.25 -31.29
C SER A 334 35.19 -19.89 -32.51
N ARG A 335 33.89 -20.14 -32.46
CA ARG A 335 33.10 -20.69 -33.57
C ARG A 335 32.76 -19.64 -34.63
N GLN A 336 32.58 -18.38 -34.27
CA GLN A 336 32.34 -17.30 -35.24
C GLN A 336 33.58 -16.93 -36.05
N ASP A 337 34.78 -16.95 -35.44
CA ASP A 337 36.04 -16.66 -36.17
C ASP A 337 36.45 -17.77 -37.13
N GLY A 338 36.00 -19.02 -36.89
CA GLY A 338 36.27 -20.18 -37.79
C GLY A 338 35.48 -20.23 -39.09
N ILE A 339 34.40 -19.45 -39.21
CA ILE A 339 33.53 -19.43 -40.41
C ILE A 339 33.98 -18.37 -41.43
N ALA A 340 34.83 -17.42 -41.03
CA ALA A 340 35.29 -16.34 -41.92
C ALA A 340 36.49 -16.70 -42.82
N ASP A 341 37.18 -17.83 -42.57
CA ASP A 341 38.39 -18.23 -43.34
C ASP A 341 38.14 -19.26 -44.47
N ASP A 342 36.92 -19.76 -44.61
CA ASP A 342 36.61 -20.75 -45.67
C ASP A 342 35.98 -20.18 -46.95
N GLU A 343 35.88 -18.85 -47.09
CA GLU A 343 35.45 -18.19 -48.35
C GLU A 343 36.57 -17.31 -48.94
N GLN A 344 37.71 -17.95 -49.39
CA GLN A 344 38.64 -17.34 -50.34
C GLN A 344 39.02 -18.32 -51.44
#